data_f527eacf1a3c8acc50bb319cc7b2eab4
#
_entry.id   f527eacf1a3c8acc50bb319cc7b2eab4
#
_cell.length_a   1.000
_cell.length_b   1.000
_cell.length_c   1.000
_cell.angle_alpha   90.00
_cell.angle_beta   90.00
_cell.angle_gamma   90.00
#
_symmetry.space_group_name_H-M   'P 1'
#
loop_
_entity.id
_entity.type
_entity.pdbx_description
1 polymer ?
#
loop_
_entity_poly.entity_id
_entity_poly.type
_entity_poly.pdbx_seq_one_letter_code
_entity_poly.pdbx_strand_id
1 'polypeptide(L)'
;MPKLCILTPAPDYWENWSLPKAHYERLLGPELAFRPWTEPGDLSGFDLVLPLLTWGYQRDVPGWFASLDRLEAEGLPMANPAKVLRWNSDKAYLAELSAAGVATVPTLIRESMSDAALVS
;
A
#
# COMPACT_ATOMS: atom_id res chain seq x y z
N MET A 1 -25.31 -2.87 5.16
CA MET A 1 -23.94 -2.49 5.57
C MET A 1 -22.98 -2.70 4.42
N PRO A 2 -22.10 -1.75 4.12
CA PRO A 2 -21.11 -1.94 3.07
C PRO A 2 -20.14 -3.06 3.43
N LYS A 3 -19.73 -3.80 2.43
CA LYS A 3 -18.71 -4.84 2.57
C LYS A 3 -17.34 -4.26 2.28
N LEU A 4 -16.49 -4.26 3.28
CA LEU A 4 -15.16 -3.67 3.21
C LEU A 4 -14.09 -4.74 3.26
N CYS A 5 -13.02 -4.56 2.50
CA CYS A 5 -11.85 -5.44 2.52
C CYS A 5 -10.59 -4.62 2.71
N ILE A 6 -9.79 -4.99 3.70
CA ILE A 6 -8.46 -4.43 3.90
C ILE A 6 -7.44 -5.36 3.25
N LEU A 7 -6.57 -4.79 2.41
CA LEU A 7 -5.43 -5.52 1.87
C LEU A 7 -4.34 -5.58 2.93
N THR A 8 -3.83 -6.77 3.17
CA THR A 8 -2.88 -7.09 4.23
C THR A 8 -1.51 -7.42 3.68
N PRO A 9 -0.49 -7.57 4.55
CA PRO A 9 0.80 -8.12 4.13
C PRO A 9 0.64 -9.52 3.54
N ALA A 10 1.68 -9.97 2.83
CA ALA A 10 1.76 -11.34 2.36
C ALA A 10 1.72 -12.31 3.55
N PRO A 11 1.23 -13.56 3.36
CA PRO A 11 1.14 -14.51 4.47
C PRO A 11 2.48 -14.83 5.15
N ASP A 12 3.58 -14.72 4.41
CA ASP A 12 4.94 -14.98 4.91
C ASP A 12 5.65 -13.73 5.44
N TYR A 13 4.93 -12.61 5.54
CA TYR A 13 5.55 -11.38 6.02
C TYR A 13 5.90 -11.51 7.50
N TRP A 14 7.13 -11.14 7.85
CA TRP A 14 7.69 -11.39 9.19
C TRP A 14 7.12 -10.50 10.29
N GLU A 15 6.65 -9.32 9.95
CA GLU A 15 6.15 -8.37 10.94
C GLU A 15 4.72 -8.70 11.35
N ASN A 16 4.48 -8.71 12.65
CA ASN A 16 3.16 -9.03 13.20
C ASN A 16 2.21 -7.84 13.02
N TRP A 17 1.07 -8.10 12.39
CA TRP A 17 0.05 -7.07 12.15
C TRP A 17 -1.26 -7.35 12.91
N SER A 18 -1.23 -8.21 13.93
CA SER A 18 -2.42 -8.56 14.70
C SER A 18 -3.01 -7.37 15.46
N LEU A 19 -2.17 -6.44 15.93
CA LEU A 19 -2.65 -5.25 16.66
C LEU A 19 -3.41 -4.29 15.74
N PRO A 20 -2.89 -3.85 14.59
CA PRO A 20 -3.69 -3.06 13.67
C PRO A 20 -4.93 -3.80 13.16
N LYS A 21 -4.85 -5.12 12.94
CA LYS A 21 -6.02 -5.90 12.56
C LYS A 21 -7.15 -5.76 13.59
N ALA A 22 -6.84 -5.98 14.86
CA ALA A 22 -7.82 -5.85 15.94
C ALA A 22 -8.40 -4.45 16.02
N HIS A 23 -7.57 -3.44 15.80
CA HIS A 23 -7.99 -2.04 15.82
C HIS A 23 -9.00 -1.75 14.71
N TYR A 24 -8.72 -2.21 13.49
CA TYR A 24 -9.64 -2.02 12.36
C TYR A 24 -10.95 -2.79 12.55
N GLU A 25 -10.89 -4.02 13.08
CA GLU A 25 -12.08 -4.79 13.38
C GLU A 25 -12.99 -4.07 14.39
N ARG A 26 -12.38 -3.47 15.40
CA ARG A 26 -13.13 -2.70 16.41
C ARG A 26 -13.79 -1.47 15.81
N LEU A 27 -13.11 -0.77 14.89
CA LEU A 27 -13.63 0.47 14.31
C LEU A 27 -14.64 0.23 13.19
N LEU A 28 -14.44 -0.82 12.38
CA LEU A 28 -15.19 -1.05 11.15
C LEU A 28 -16.16 -2.23 11.23
N GLY A 29 -16.13 -2.98 12.34
CA GLY A 29 -17.07 -4.05 12.60
C GLY A 29 -16.56 -5.44 12.24
N PRO A 30 -17.28 -6.49 12.70
CA PRO A 30 -16.82 -7.87 12.57
C PRO A 30 -16.94 -8.44 11.14
N GLU A 31 -17.67 -7.77 10.26
CA GLU A 31 -17.82 -8.22 8.87
C GLU A 31 -16.68 -7.77 7.97
N LEU A 32 -15.71 -7.02 8.51
CA LEU A 32 -14.55 -6.58 7.79
C LEU A 32 -13.71 -7.79 7.35
N ALA A 33 -13.37 -7.84 6.05
CA ALA A 33 -12.54 -8.90 5.50
C ALA A 33 -11.08 -8.45 5.37
N PHE A 34 -10.17 -9.40 5.45
CA PHE A 34 -8.73 -9.18 5.27
C PHE A 34 -8.22 -10.12 4.20
N ARG A 35 -7.53 -9.59 3.21
CA ARG A 35 -6.97 -10.35 2.09
C ARG A 35 -5.54 -9.91 1.83
N PRO A 36 -4.59 -10.85 1.64
CA PRO A 36 -3.22 -10.45 1.32
C PRO A 36 -3.15 -9.77 -0.04
N TRP A 37 -2.36 -8.70 -0.13
CA TRP A 37 -2.23 -7.96 -1.39
C TRP A 37 -1.62 -8.81 -2.50
N THR A 38 -0.83 -9.81 -2.13
CA THR A 38 -0.15 -10.71 -3.08
C THR A 38 -1.11 -11.67 -3.76
N GLU A 39 -2.17 -12.04 -3.07
CA GLU A 39 -3.13 -13.04 -3.57
C GLU A 39 -4.51 -12.79 -2.92
N PRO A 40 -5.17 -11.69 -3.31
CA PRO A 40 -6.42 -11.30 -2.65
C PRO A 40 -7.64 -12.13 -3.05
N GLY A 41 -7.54 -12.94 -4.09
CA GLY A 41 -8.67 -13.69 -4.60
C GLY A 41 -9.72 -12.80 -5.26
N ASP A 42 -10.95 -13.26 -5.30
CA ASP A 42 -12.05 -12.52 -5.90
C ASP A 42 -12.50 -11.39 -4.95
N LEU A 43 -12.38 -10.17 -5.40
CA LEU A 43 -12.76 -8.98 -4.64
C LEU A 43 -14.06 -8.34 -5.13
N SER A 44 -14.73 -8.95 -6.10
CA SER A 44 -15.91 -8.36 -6.75
C SER A 44 -17.09 -8.15 -5.80
N GLY A 45 -17.15 -8.90 -4.70
CA GLY A 45 -18.22 -8.78 -3.71
C GLY A 45 -18.05 -7.65 -2.71
N PHE A 46 -16.95 -6.91 -2.76
CA PHE A 46 -16.71 -5.83 -1.81
C PHE A 46 -17.14 -4.47 -2.38
N ASP A 47 -17.67 -3.64 -1.51
CA ASP A 47 -18.08 -2.28 -1.85
C ASP A 47 -16.89 -1.32 -1.87
N LEU A 48 -15.86 -1.61 -1.08
CA LEU A 48 -14.66 -0.79 -1.02
C LEU A 48 -13.46 -1.64 -0.60
N VAL A 49 -12.35 -1.45 -1.28
CA VAL A 49 -11.07 -2.08 -0.94
C VAL A 49 -10.14 -1.02 -0.36
N LEU A 50 -9.56 -1.34 0.80
CA LEU A 50 -8.75 -0.42 1.59
C LEU A 50 -7.30 -0.95 1.66
N PRO A 51 -6.36 -0.38 0.89
CA PRO A 51 -4.97 -0.85 0.91
C PRO A 51 -4.20 -0.25 2.09
N LEU A 52 -4.61 -0.58 3.31
CA LEU A 52 -4.07 0.01 4.54
C LEU A 52 -2.91 -0.76 5.15
N LEU A 53 -2.76 -2.04 4.83
CA LEU A 53 -1.75 -2.91 5.42
C LEU A 53 -0.95 -3.64 4.34
N THR A 54 -0.65 -2.97 3.24
CA THR A 54 0.11 -3.55 2.13
C THR A 54 1.62 -3.55 2.41
N TRP A 55 1.99 -3.82 3.66
CA TRP A 55 3.38 -3.83 4.10
C TRP A 55 4.17 -4.88 3.31
N GLY A 56 5.43 -4.59 3.08
CA GLY A 56 6.32 -5.51 2.40
C GLY A 56 6.30 -5.39 0.87
N TYR A 57 5.54 -4.46 0.29
CA TYR A 57 5.53 -4.28 -1.16
C TYR A 57 6.91 -3.93 -1.72
N GLN A 58 7.76 -3.30 -0.90
CA GLN A 58 9.12 -2.94 -1.29
C GLN A 58 10.02 -4.16 -1.52
N ARG A 59 9.62 -5.33 -1.04
CA ARG A 59 10.35 -6.60 -1.25
C ARG A 59 10.13 -7.16 -2.65
N ASP A 60 9.05 -6.74 -3.31
CA ASP A 60 8.70 -7.20 -4.66
C ASP A 60 7.93 -6.09 -5.38
N VAL A 61 8.62 -5.06 -5.78
CA VAL A 61 8.00 -3.91 -6.45
C VAL A 61 7.34 -4.29 -7.78
N PRO A 62 7.96 -5.14 -8.63
CA PRO A 62 7.26 -5.59 -9.84
C PRO A 62 5.95 -6.32 -9.55
N GLY A 63 5.92 -7.19 -8.54
CA GLY A 63 4.70 -7.88 -8.11
C GLY A 63 3.65 -6.91 -7.58
N TRP A 64 4.09 -5.90 -6.84
CA TRP A 64 3.20 -4.84 -6.33
C TRP A 64 2.55 -4.07 -7.49
N PHE A 65 3.33 -3.64 -8.47
CA PHE A 65 2.79 -2.93 -9.62
C PHE A 65 1.85 -3.81 -10.45
N ALA A 66 2.16 -5.09 -10.61
CA ALA A 66 1.25 -6.03 -11.27
C ALA A 66 -0.07 -6.16 -10.52
N SER A 67 -0.04 -6.18 -9.18
CA SER A 67 -1.24 -6.19 -8.34
C SER A 67 -2.07 -4.92 -8.56
N LEU A 68 -1.44 -3.76 -8.61
CA LEU A 68 -2.14 -2.49 -8.85
C LEU A 68 -2.79 -2.47 -10.24
N ASP A 69 -2.09 -2.98 -11.26
CA ASP A 69 -2.64 -3.09 -12.62
C ASP A 69 -3.89 -3.97 -12.63
N ARG A 70 -3.85 -5.09 -11.92
CA ARG A 70 -4.99 -6.01 -11.84
C ARG A 70 -6.19 -5.37 -11.15
N LEU A 71 -5.96 -4.69 -10.01
CA LEU A 71 -7.02 -4.01 -9.27
C LEU A 71 -7.65 -2.90 -10.10
N GLU A 72 -6.84 -2.15 -10.85
CA GLU A 72 -7.32 -1.11 -11.73
C GLU A 72 -8.15 -1.70 -12.88
N ALA A 73 -7.67 -2.78 -13.49
CA ALA A 73 -8.38 -3.45 -14.58
C ALA A 73 -9.74 -4.02 -14.15
N GLU A 74 -9.84 -4.45 -12.90
CA GLU A 74 -11.09 -4.95 -12.34
C GLU A 74 -12.08 -3.83 -12.00
N GLY A 75 -11.62 -2.58 -12.00
CA GLY A 75 -12.48 -1.43 -11.74
C GLY A 75 -13.05 -1.36 -10.34
N LEU A 76 -12.34 -1.94 -9.37
CA LEU A 76 -12.83 -1.99 -7.99
C LEU A 76 -12.78 -0.63 -7.32
N PRO A 77 -13.80 -0.27 -6.51
CA PRO A 77 -13.71 0.93 -5.67
C PRO A 77 -12.59 0.78 -4.64
N MET A 78 -11.66 1.72 -4.64
CA MET A 78 -10.52 1.69 -3.73
C MET A 78 -10.38 3.03 -3.02
N ALA A 79 -10.13 2.98 -1.73
CA ALA A 79 -9.64 4.14 -1.01
C ALA A 79 -8.16 4.27 -1.35
N ASN A 80 -7.78 5.35 -1.99
CA ASN A 80 -6.54 5.57 -2.71
C ASN A 80 -6.50 4.77 -4.02
N PRO A 81 -6.82 5.42 -5.14
CA PRO A 81 -6.78 4.76 -6.44
C PRO A 81 -5.40 4.18 -6.76
N ALA A 82 -5.36 3.16 -7.60
CA ALA A 82 -4.11 2.51 -8.00
C ALA A 82 -3.07 3.50 -8.54
N LYS A 83 -3.52 4.53 -9.24
CA LYS A 83 -2.64 5.58 -9.76
C LYS A 83 -1.88 6.31 -8.63
N VAL A 84 -2.56 6.62 -7.53
CA VAL A 84 -1.96 7.29 -6.38
C VAL A 84 -1.01 6.35 -5.65
N LEU A 85 -1.40 5.09 -5.48
CA LEU A 85 -0.56 4.09 -4.84
C LEU A 85 0.72 3.85 -5.62
N ARG A 86 0.62 3.81 -6.96
CA ARG A 86 1.79 3.67 -7.83
C ARG A 86 2.73 4.86 -7.68
N TRP A 87 2.17 6.06 -7.68
CA TRP A 87 2.94 7.30 -7.55
C TRP A 87 3.70 7.37 -6.23
N ASN A 88 3.05 7.04 -5.10
CA ASN A 88 3.68 7.18 -3.80
C ASN A 88 4.48 5.94 -3.35
N SER A 89 4.51 4.89 -4.16
CA SER A 89 5.29 3.68 -3.85
C SER A 89 6.80 3.95 -3.90
N ASP A 90 7.23 4.87 -4.76
CA ASP A 90 8.60 5.35 -4.79
C ASP A 90 8.64 6.70 -4.06
N LYS A 91 9.52 6.82 -3.08
CA LYS A 91 9.61 8.05 -2.27
C LYS A 91 10.11 9.26 -3.05
N ALA A 92 10.44 9.10 -4.33
CA ALA A 92 10.75 10.22 -5.23
C ALA A 92 9.62 11.26 -5.30
N TYR A 93 8.37 10.90 -4.97
CA TYR A 93 7.28 11.88 -4.91
C TYR A 93 7.55 13.02 -3.93
N LEU A 94 8.38 12.78 -2.92
CA LEU A 94 8.76 13.84 -1.96
C LEU A 94 9.51 14.98 -2.66
N ALA A 95 10.35 14.67 -3.63
CA ALA A 95 11.04 15.70 -4.43
C ALA A 95 10.05 16.48 -5.30
N GLU A 96 9.06 15.81 -5.87
CA GLU A 96 8.01 16.46 -6.66
C GLU A 96 7.21 17.43 -5.79
N LEU A 97 6.81 17.01 -4.60
CA LEU A 97 6.07 17.84 -3.66
C LEU A 97 6.90 19.06 -3.23
N SER A 98 8.17 18.87 -2.92
CA SER A 98 9.07 19.95 -2.53
C SER A 98 9.23 20.97 -3.66
N ALA A 99 9.39 20.50 -4.89
CA ALA A 99 9.48 21.36 -6.08
C ALA A 99 8.21 22.16 -6.31
N ALA A 100 7.06 21.63 -5.91
CA ALA A 100 5.76 22.31 -6.01
C ALA A 100 5.49 23.27 -4.85
N GLY A 101 6.43 23.42 -3.92
CA GLY A 101 6.31 24.34 -2.79
C GLY A 101 5.68 23.74 -1.55
N VAL A 102 5.46 22.43 -1.52
CA VAL A 102 4.92 21.73 -0.35
C VAL A 102 6.06 21.45 0.63
N ALA A 103 5.84 21.75 1.91
CA ALA A 103 6.83 21.45 2.94
C ALA A 103 6.97 19.93 3.11
N THR A 104 8.18 19.42 2.99
CA THR A 104 8.49 17.99 3.15
C THR A 104 9.68 17.81 4.07
N VAL A 105 9.83 16.59 4.59
CA VAL A 105 11.05 16.20 5.29
C VAL A 105 12.21 16.22 4.30
N PRO A 106 13.39 16.79 4.67
CA PRO A 106 14.55 16.75 3.80
C PRO A 106 14.87 15.33 3.36
N THR A 107 14.96 15.10 2.06
CA THR A 107 15.07 13.76 1.49
C THR A 107 16.18 13.71 0.45
N LEU A 108 17.04 12.71 0.55
CA LEU A 108 18.08 12.43 -0.43
C LEU A 108 17.64 11.19 -1.24
N ILE A 109 17.55 11.36 -2.56
CA ILE A 109 17.14 10.28 -3.46
C ILE A 109 18.37 9.76 -4.19
N ARG A 110 18.56 8.44 -4.11
CA ARG A 110 19.66 7.74 -4.77
C ARG A 110 19.14 6.52 -5.51
N GLU A 111 19.67 6.25 -6.69
CA GLU A 111 19.32 5.06 -7.45
C GLU A 111 19.91 3.79 -6.82
N SER A 112 21.05 3.95 -6.15
CA SER A 112 21.69 2.84 -5.43
C SER A 112 22.28 3.34 -4.12
N MET A 113 22.30 2.46 -3.11
CA MET A 113 22.93 2.76 -1.83
C MET A 113 24.42 2.54 -1.94
N SER A 114 25.18 3.53 -1.52
CA SER A 114 26.63 3.43 -1.40
C SER A 114 27.05 4.07 -0.08
N ASP A 115 28.27 3.75 0.39
CA ASP A 115 28.79 4.34 1.64
C ASP A 115 28.85 5.85 1.58
N ALA A 116 29.19 6.41 0.43
CA ALA A 116 29.21 7.86 0.22
C ALA A 116 27.83 8.49 0.39
N ALA A 117 26.78 7.81 -0.02
CA ALA A 117 25.42 8.31 0.15
C ALA A 117 24.97 8.27 1.62
N LEU A 118 25.50 7.33 2.40
CA LEU A 118 25.16 7.20 3.81
C LEU A 118 25.87 8.22 4.70
N VAL A 119 27.00 8.71 4.27
CA VAL A 119 27.83 9.65 5.05
C VAL A 119 27.48 11.10 4.80
N SER A 120 26.92 11.42 3.66
CA SER A 120 26.59 12.80 3.28
C SER A 120 25.27 13.34 3.91
#